data_a8ee799404c63341f1fc38b15a1e3afe
#
_entry.id   a8ee799404c63341f1fc38b15a1e3afe
#
_cell.length_a   1.000
_cell.length_b   1.000
_cell.length_c   1.000
_cell.angle_alpha   90.00
_cell.angle_beta   90.00
_cell.angle_gamma   90.00
#
_symmetry.space_group_name_H-M   'P 1'
#
loop_
_entity.id
_entity.type
_entity.pdbx_description
1 polymer ?
#
loop_
_entity_poly.entity_id
_entity_poly.type
_entity_poly.pdbx_seq_one_letter_code
_entity_poly.pdbx_strand_id
1 'polypeptide(L)'
;MAESRKMKTEKGLALVPGANPLADGCNFAVEVPEDSRASLILYKKRSAKPYVEIPFTEENRTGNVYAMYIPDFNLKEYEYNFLINGKVYTDPCAYRIL
;
A
#
# COMPACT_ATOMS: atom_id res chain seq x y z
N MET A 1 13.13 6.29 16.28
CA MET A 1 12.57 6.16 16.31
C MET A 1 11.80 5.93 16.17
N ALA A 2 12.16 5.91 15.88
CA ALA A 2 11.17 5.85 15.62
C ALA A 2 10.28 5.20 16.10
N GLU A 3 9.82 5.56 16.53
CA GLU A 3 8.98 4.94 16.90
C GLU A 3 8.30 4.28 16.00
N SER A 4 8.06 3.18 16.11
CA SER A 4 7.40 2.44 15.17
C SER A 4 5.96 2.75 15.21
N ARG A 5 5.45 3.20 14.12
CA ARG A 5 4.04 3.37 13.95
C ARG A 5 3.53 2.16 13.24
N LYS A 6 3.07 1.22 14.03
CA LYS A 6 2.52 0.01 13.44
C LYS A 6 1.03 0.20 13.23
N MET A 7 0.60 -0.04 12.04
CA MET A 7 -0.82 -0.06 11.74
C MET A 7 -1.26 -1.51 11.64
N LYS A 8 -2.43 -1.79 12.16
CA LYS A 8 -3.02 -3.11 12.04
C LYS A 8 -3.38 -3.36 10.58
N THR A 9 -2.96 -4.48 10.04
CA THR A 9 -3.25 -4.82 8.65
C THR A 9 -3.77 -6.23 8.57
N GLU A 10 -4.53 -6.50 7.53
CA GLU A 10 -5.07 -7.83 7.24
C GLU A 10 -4.84 -8.12 5.77
N LYS A 11 -5.02 -9.37 5.37
CA LYS A 11 -4.93 -9.72 3.97
C LYS A 11 -6.03 -9.00 3.19
N GLY A 12 -5.66 -8.32 2.12
CA GLY A 12 -6.60 -7.57 1.33
C GLY A 12 -7.19 -8.38 0.19
N LEU A 13 -8.00 -7.70 -0.60
CA LEU A 13 -8.63 -8.29 -1.79
C LEU A 13 -7.86 -7.83 -3.02
N ALA A 14 -7.40 -8.79 -3.82
CA ALA A 14 -6.59 -8.51 -5.00
C ALA A 14 -7.47 -8.30 -6.24
N LEU A 15 -8.53 -7.51 -6.10
CA LEU A 15 -9.51 -7.33 -7.17
C LEU A 15 -9.30 -6.06 -7.97
N VAL A 16 -9.05 -4.95 -7.28
CA VAL A 16 -8.92 -3.64 -7.93
C VAL A 16 -7.64 -2.98 -7.44
N PRO A 17 -6.72 -2.64 -8.35
CA PRO A 17 -5.49 -1.96 -7.93
C PRO A 17 -5.77 -0.57 -7.36
N GLY A 18 -4.91 -0.14 -6.46
CA GLY A 18 -5.01 1.17 -5.86
C GLY A 18 -5.62 1.13 -4.48
N ALA A 19 -6.11 2.28 -4.04
CA ALA A 19 -6.75 2.42 -2.75
C ALA A 19 -8.26 2.36 -2.94
N ASN A 20 -8.90 1.43 -2.24
CA ASN A 20 -10.33 1.22 -2.35
C ASN A 20 -10.96 1.35 -0.98
N PRO A 21 -11.56 2.49 -0.65
CA PRO A 21 -12.19 2.67 0.66
C PRO A 21 -13.38 1.74 0.82
N LEU A 22 -13.47 1.14 2.00
CA LEU A 22 -14.59 0.28 2.37
C LEU A 22 -15.22 0.86 3.64
N ALA A 23 -16.32 0.27 4.07
CA ALA A 23 -17.06 0.82 5.21
C ALA A 23 -16.21 0.95 6.45
N ASP A 24 -15.33 -0.02 6.71
CA ASP A 24 -14.58 -0.07 7.96
C ASP A 24 -13.09 0.15 7.78
N GLY A 25 -12.64 0.54 6.59
CA GLY A 25 -11.22 0.73 6.35
C GLY A 25 -10.92 0.92 4.89
N CYS A 26 -9.71 0.56 4.48
CA CYS A 26 -9.28 0.76 3.10
C CYS A 26 -8.47 -0.43 2.62
N ASN A 27 -8.74 -0.87 1.40
CA ASN A 27 -8.00 -1.93 0.76
C ASN A 27 -6.99 -1.32 -0.21
N PHE A 28 -5.73 -1.69 -0.06
CA PHE A 28 -4.66 -1.24 -0.96
C PHE A 28 -4.14 -2.43 -1.73
N ALA A 29 -4.13 -2.33 -3.05
CA ALA A 29 -3.65 -3.40 -3.89
C ALA A 29 -2.74 -2.83 -4.97
N VAL A 30 -1.67 -3.56 -5.28
CA VAL A 30 -0.73 -3.16 -6.31
C VAL A 30 -0.26 -4.39 -7.06
N GLU A 31 -0.24 -4.29 -8.37
CA GLU A 31 0.28 -5.36 -9.21
C GLU A 31 1.76 -5.11 -9.45
N VAL A 32 2.58 -6.15 -9.31
CA VAL A 32 4.04 -6.02 -9.38
C VAL A 32 4.60 -7.07 -10.32
N PRO A 33 5.81 -6.82 -10.86
CA PRO A 33 6.49 -7.87 -11.63
C PRO A 33 6.78 -9.08 -10.75
N GLU A 34 7.01 -10.22 -11.40
CA GLU A 34 7.34 -11.44 -10.70
C GLU A 34 8.58 -11.24 -9.84
N ASP A 35 8.59 -11.87 -8.66
CA ASP A 35 9.71 -11.80 -7.70
C ASP A 35 10.00 -10.40 -7.19
N SER A 36 8.99 -9.55 -7.18
CA SER A 36 9.16 -8.19 -6.68
C SER A 36 8.81 -8.09 -5.21
N ARG A 37 9.36 -7.06 -4.56
CA ARG A 37 9.01 -6.68 -3.20
C ARG A 37 8.36 -5.31 -3.24
N ALA A 38 7.37 -5.12 -2.39
CA ALA A 38 6.64 -3.87 -2.36
C ALA A 38 6.29 -3.46 -0.95
N SER A 39 6.10 -2.16 -0.79
CA SER A 39 5.65 -1.56 0.47
C SER A 39 4.63 -0.49 0.14
N LEU A 40 3.76 -0.22 1.11
CA LEU A 40 2.83 0.90 1.06
C LEU A 40 3.42 2.03 1.89
N ILE A 41 3.51 3.22 1.32
CA ILE A 41 4.00 4.39 2.04
C ILE A 41 2.83 5.32 2.26
N LEU A 42 2.58 5.67 3.51
CA LEU A 42 1.50 6.58 3.88
C LEU A 42 2.07 7.91 4.33
N TYR A 43 1.40 8.98 3.96
CA TYR A 43 1.76 10.35 4.32
C TYR A 43 0.54 10.99 4.95
N LYS A 44 0.75 11.80 5.99
CA LYS A 44 -0.32 12.68 6.44
C LYS A 44 -0.55 13.74 5.39
N LYS A 45 -1.77 14.21 5.26
CA LYS A 45 -2.09 15.26 4.30
C LYS A 45 -1.16 16.44 4.49
N ARG A 46 -0.68 16.97 3.37
CA ARG A 46 0.19 18.15 3.33
C ARG A 46 1.57 17.91 3.94
N SER A 47 1.96 16.67 4.13
CA SER A 47 3.29 16.35 4.63
C SER A 47 4.10 15.68 3.53
N ALA A 48 5.32 16.15 3.32
CA ALA A 48 6.21 15.54 2.35
C ALA A 48 6.95 14.35 2.93
N LYS A 49 6.91 14.17 4.25
CA LYS A 49 7.63 13.09 4.90
C LYS A 49 6.74 11.90 5.11
N PRO A 50 7.24 10.68 4.86
CA PRO A 50 6.46 9.49 5.14
C PRO A 50 6.06 9.41 6.60
N TYR A 51 4.79 9.06 6.82
CA TYR A 51 4.29 8.82 8.17
C TYR A 51 4.63 7.39 8.59
N VAL A 52 4.43 6.44 7.68
CA VAL A 52 4.74 5.05 7.94
C VAL A 52 4.93 4.34 6.60
N GLU A 53 5.84 3.37 6.60
CA GLU A 53 6.01 2.47 5.47
C GLU A 53 5.65 1.07 5.95
N ILE A 54 4.73 0.42 5.25
CA ILE A 54 4.22 -0.89 5.62
C ILE A 54 4.58 -1.88 4.52
N PRO A 55 5.51 -2.80 4.77
CA PRO A 55 5.87 -3.77 3.72
C PRO A 55 4.74 -4.76 3.50
N PHE A 56 4.52 -5.12 2.25
CA PHE A 56 3.66 -6.23 1.92
C PHE A 56 4.42 -7.52 2.18
N THR A 57 3.72 -8.50 2.72
CA THR A 57 4.31 -9.81 3.03
C THR A 57 3.79 -10.85 2.05
N GLU A 58 4.35 -12.05 2.11
CA GLU A 58 3.85 -13.14 1.27
C GLU A 58 2.39 -13.46 1.55
N GLU A 59 1.94 -13.19 2.77
CA GLU A 59 0.53 -13.42 3.10
C GLU A 59 -0.39 -12.44 2.38
N ASN A 60 0.14 -11.31 1.93
CA ASN A 60 -0.64 -10.33 1.18
C ASN A 60 -0.68 -10.63 -0.30
N ARG A 61 0.04 -11.66 -0.75
CA ARG A 61 0.25 -11.87 -2.17
C ARG A 61 -0.76 -12.85 -2.75
N THR A 62 -1.29 -12.50 -3.91
CA THR A 62 -2.12 -13.38 -4.72
C THR A 62 -1.62 -13.24 -6.16
N GLY A 63 -0.93 -14.27 -6.66
CA GLY A 63 -0.28 -14.16 -7.96
C GLY A 63 0.75 -13.05 -7.95
N ASN A 64 0.61 -12.09 -8.82
CA ASN A 64 1.50 -10.92 -8.89
C ASN A 64 0.88 -9.68 -8.29
N VAL A 65 -0.10 -9.86 -7.39
CA VAL A 65 -0.77 -8.74 -6.74
C VAL A 65 -0.55 -8.84 -5.24
N TYR A 66 -0.05 -7.76 -4.66
CA TYR A 66 -0.03 -7.59 -3.21
C TYR A 66 -1.26 -6.81 -2.81
N ALA A 67 -1.97 -7.27 -1.79
CA ALA A 67 -3.16 -6.58 -1.31
C ALA A 67 -3.19 -6.59 0.21
N MET A 68 -3.51 -5.44 0.78
CA MET A 68 -3.52 -5.22 2.21
C MET A 68 -4.77 -4.45 2.58
N TYR A 69 -5.47 -4.89 3.64
CA TYR A 69 -6.60 -4.16 4.17
C TYR A 69 -6.19 -3.52 5.49
N ILE A 70 -6.45 -2.23 5.64
CA ILE A 70 -6.16 -1.51 6.87
C ILE A 70 -7.49 -1.12 7.49
N PRO A 71 -7.87 -1.76 8.61
CA PRO A 71 -9.13 -1.42 9.28
C PRO A 71 -9.03 -0.05 9.95
N ASP A 72 -10.18 0.58 10.13
CA ASP A 72 -10.29 1.89 10.80
C ASP A 72 -9.44 2.97 10.13
N PHE A 73 -9.29 2.88 8.81
CA PHE A 73 -8.46 3.81 8.06
C PHE A 73 -9.33 4.79 7.29
N ASN A 74 -9.05 6.08 7.44
CA ASN A 74 -9.76 7.12 6.70
C ASN A 74 -8.85 7.67 5.61
N LEU A 75 -9.11 7.26 4.38
CA LEU A 75 -8.28 7.65 3.24
C LEU A 75 -8.24 9.16 3.03
N LYS A 76 -9.26 9.88 3.51
CA LYS A 76 -9.29 11.33 3.35
C LYS A 76 -8.22 12.04 4.16
N GLU A 77 -7.63 11.37 5.14
CA GLU A 77 -6.61 11.97 6.00
C GLU A 77 -5.19 11.64 5.57
N TYR A 78 -5.03 10.83 4.53
CA TYR A 78 -3.71 10.36 4.12
C TYR A 78 -3.53 10.47 2.62
N GLU A 79 -2.26 10.52 2.23
CA GLU A 79 -1.85 10.29 0.85
C GLU A 79 -1.00 9.04 0.86
N TYR A 80 -0.80 8.43 -0.30
CA TYR A 80 -0.08 7.18 -0.34
C TYR A 80 0.72 7.04 -1.63
N ASN A 81 1.78 6.23 -1.55
CA ASN A 81 2.55 5.78 -2.70
C ASN A 81 2.88 4.32 -2.50
N PHE A 82 3.28 3.67 -3.58
CA PHE A 82 3.78 2.30 -3.51
C PHE A 82 5.28 2.32 -3.78
N LEU A 83 6.02 1.56 -2.97
CA LEU A 83 7.44 1.37 -3.18
C LEU A 83 7.62 -0.03 -3.75
N ILE A 84 8.13 -0.14 -4.97
CA ILE A 84 8.30 -1.42 -5.64
C ILE A 84 9.75 -1.55 -6.04
N ASN A 85 10.44 -2.54 -5.46
CA ASN A 85 11.85 -2.79 -5.72
C ASN A 85 12.70 -1.53 -5.55
N GLY A 86 12.38 -0.73 -4.53
CA GLY A 86 13.14 0.47 -4.22
C GLY A 86 12.73 1.71 -4.98
N LYS A 87 11.71 1.62 -5.83
CA LYS A 87 11.26 2.76 -6.62
C LYS A 87 9.84 3.15 -6.22
N VAL A 88 9.58 4.44 -6.10
CA VAL A 88 8.29 4.96 -5.67
C VAL A 88 7.37 5.16 -6.87
N TYR A 89 6.16 4.67 -6.76
CA TYR A 89 5.11 4.82 -7.77
C TYR A 89 3.86 5.40 -7.12
N THR A 90 3.24 6.37 -7.80
CA THR A 90 1.96 6.90 -7.35
C THR A 90 0.79 6.10 -7.91
N ASP A 91 1.00 5.44 -9.05
CA ASP A 91 -0.02 4.66 -9.74
C ASP A 91 0.26 3.18 -9.48
N PRO A 92 -0.72 2.40 -9.00
CA PRO A 92 -0.49 1.00 -8.70
C PRO A 92 -0.15 0.14 -9.91
N CYS A 93 -0.35 0.65 -11.12
CA CYS A 93 -0.01 -0.06 -12.35
C CYS A 93 1.06 0.64 -13.15
N ALA A 94 1.78 1.60 -12.54
CA ALA A 94 2.72 2.44 -13.28
C ALA A 94 3.85 1.65 -13.93
N TYR A 95 4.24 0.52 -13.32
CA TYR A 95 5.34 -0.26 -13.89
C TYR A 95 5.00 -0.82 -15.26
N ARG A 96 3.73 -0.91 -15.60
CA ARG A 96 3.31 -1.41 -16.91
C ARG A 96 3.52 -0.40 -18.03
N ILE A 97 3.71 0.86 -17.65
CA ILE A 97 3.84 1.94 -18.62
C ILE A 97 5.27 2.05 -19.11
N LEU A 98 6.17 1.51 -18.34
CA LEU A 98 7.59 1.53 -18.69
C LEU A 98 7.91 0.53 -19.77
#